data_46ba45ebc21ea05e7f0646e8d225870a
#
_entry.id   46ba45ebc21ea05e7f0646e8d225870a
#
_cell.length_a   1.000
_cell.length_b   1.000
_cell.length_c   1.000
_cell.angle_alpha   90.00
_cell.angle_beta   90.00
_cell.angle_gamma   90.00
#
_symmetry.space_group_name_H-M   'P 1'
#
loop_
_entity.id
_entity.type
_entity.pdbx_description
1 polymer ?
#
loop_
_entity_poly.entity_id
_entity_poly.type
_entity_poly.pdbx_seq_one_letter_code
_entity_poly.pdbx_strand_id
1 'polypeptide(L)'
;FTFELPASSTLKGGRILSLPQKHARVASLGIEEYQEAPFDEFRALTPGDFVQKVLVDCFNAKQLFCGDNFTFGARAAGNVECLRELCAPLGIGVHIVPMAQYGGQTVSSTRIRAALEEGRLDDANAMLGKPYAIDWAVTHGKGIGSGKLGTPTINQNYPAEALQPCTGVSMASTDEVSSTRPCGIMPSRAPTVDSSANAAVTCETFVPDYVGNVYGQTPLLEFHKYLCPVRKFNSMDELAALIHHAAEESKAYFAAQH
;
A
#
# COMPACT_ATOMS: atom_id res chain seq x y z
N PHE A 1 -18.66 2.99 -3.15
CA PHE A 1 -18.96 2.73 -1.73
C PHE A 1 -18.04 1.64 -1.15
N THR A 2 -17.51 1.86 0.02
CA THR A 2 -16.70 0.91 0.78
C THR A 2 -16.94 1.10 2.28
N PHE A 3 -16.40 0.19 3.11
CA PHE A 3 -16.50 0.31 4.55
C PHE A 3 -15.20 0.79 5.18
N GLU A 4 -15.31 1.69 6.14
CA GLU A 4 -14.27 1.93 7.12
C GLU A 4 -14.21 0.71 8.06
N LEU A 5 -13.04 0.11 8.16
CA LEU A 5 -12.87 -1.02 9.07
C LEU A 5 -12.83 -0.53 10.51
N PRO A 6 -13.56 -1.18 11.43
CA PRO A 6 -13.55 -0.77 12.83
C PRO A 6 -12.13 -0.83 13.41
N ALA A 7 -11.83 0.06 14.36
CA ALA A 7 -10.53 0.10 15.04
C ALA A 7 -10.17 -1.23 15.74
N SER A 8 -11.18 -2.02 16.09
CA SER A 8 -11.03 -3.39 16.63
C SER A 8 -10.76 -4.45 15.56
N SER A 9 -10.86 -4.09 14.28
CA SER A 9 -10.54 -5.00 13.18
C SER A 9 -9.04 -5.21 13.12
N THR A 10 -8.59 -6.32 13.65
CA THR A 10 -7.26 -6.84 13.38
C THR A 10 -7.20 -7.30 11.93
N LEU A 11 -6.98 -6.35 11.01
CA LEU A 11 -6.51 -6.70 9.69
C LEU A 11 -5.16 -7.40 9.87
N LYS A 12 -5.16 -8.72 9.75
CA LYS A 12 -3.91 -9.46 9.74
C LYS A 12 -3.03 -8.87 8.63
N GLY A 13 -1.89 -8.28 9.01
CA GLY A 13 -0.90 -7.75 8.09
C GLY A 13 -1.03 -6.26 7.70
N GLY A 14 -1.94 -5.49 8.28
CA GLY A 14 -2.02 -4.03 8.08
C GLY A 14 -2.61 -3.57 6.74
N ARG A 15 -2.70 -2.25 6.57
CA ARG A 15 -3.21 -1.60 5.34
C ARG A 15 -2.12 -1.57 4.26
N ILE A 16 -2.46 -2.04 3.05
CA ILE A 16 -1.54 -2.01 1.89
C ILE A 16 -1.38 -0.59 1.35
N LEU A 17 -2.47 0.17 1.30
CA LEU A 17 -2.50 1.56 0.84
C LEU A 17 -2.94 2.48 1.97
N SER A 18 -2.37 3.68 2.03
CA SER A 18 -2.91 4.76 2.85
C SER A 18 -4.29 5.20 2.34
N LEU A 19 -5.06 5.92 3.17
CA LEU A 19 -6.34 6.48 2.73
C LEU A 19 -6.17 7.48 1.57
N PRO A 20 -5.21 8.42 1.62
CA PRO A 20 -4.95 9.31 0.48
C PRO A 20 -4.63 8.56 -0.81
N GLN A 21 -3.78 7.52 -0.76
CA GLN A 21 -3.47 6.69 -1.92
C GLN A 21 -4.70 5.97 -2.47
N LYS A 22 -5.55 5.42 -1.59
CA LYS A 22 -6.79 4.74 -1.97
C LYS A 22 -7.74 5.71 -2.68
N HIS A 23 -7.93 6.93 -2.14
CA HIS A 23 -8.76 7.98 -2.73
C HIS A 23 -8.22 8.42 -4.09
N ALA A 24 -6.91 8.74 -4.18
CA ALA A 24 -6.28 9.13 -5.43
C ALA A 24 -6.42 8.04 -6.51
N ARG A 25 -6.30 6.76 -6.10
CA ARG A 25 -6.44 5.64 -7.01
C ARG A 25 -7.87 5.47 -7.54
N VAL A 26 -8.88 5.61 -6.68
CA VAL A 26 -10.27 5.54 -7.07
C VAL A 26 -10.62 6.71 -7.99
N ALA A 27 -10.18 7.92 -7.66
CA ALA A 27 -10.37 9.11 -8.49
C ALA A 27 -9.72 8.97 -9.88
N SER A 28 -8.52 8.39 -9.96
CA SER A 28 -7.83 8.16 -11.25
C SER A 28 -8.56 7.20 -12.19
N LEU A 29 -9.51 6.42 -11.68
CA LEU A 29 -10.38 5.54 -12.46
C LEU A 29 -11.66 6.24 -12.93
N GLY A 30 -11.82 7.55 -12.71
CA GLY A 30 -12.99 8.33 -13.09
C GLY A 30 -14.19 8.16 -12.15
N ILE A 31 -13.98 7.68 -10.93
CA ILE A 31 -15.02 7.60 -9.91
C ILE A 31 -15.20 9.00 -9.30
N GLU A 32 -16.38 9.58 -9.44
CA GLU A 32 -16.70 10.94 -9.01
C GLU A 32 -16.96 11.03 -7.51
N GLU A 33 -17.58 10.00 -6.92
CA GLU A 33 -17.89 9.97 -5.49
C GLU A 33 -17.32 8.72 -4.83
N TYR A 34 -16.62 8.92 -3.73
CA TYR A 34 -16.10 7.87 -2.88
C TYR A 34 -16.72 7.99 -1.49
N GLN A 35 -17.50 6.99 -1.12
CA GLN A 35 -18.14 6.91 0.20
C GLN A 35 -17.51 5.80 1.03
N GLU A 36 -16.99 6.16 2.20
CA GLU A 36 -16.46 5.23 3.19
C GLU A 36 -17.34 5.32 4.45
N ALA A 37 -18.02 4.24 4.77
CA ALA A 37 -18.99 4.23 5.87
C ALA A 37 -18.50 3.34 7.03
N PRO A 38 -18.80 3.70 8.29
CA PRO A 38 -18.46 2.89 9.45
C PRO A 38 -19.10 1.50 9.34
N PHE A 39 -18.29 0.44 9.31
CA PHE A 39 -18.78 -0.93 9.13
C PHE A 39 -19.77 -1.34 10.23
N ASP A 40 -19.57 -0.88 11.46
CA ASP A 40 -20.41 -1.24 12.61
C ASP A 40 -21.89 -0.82 12.46
N GLU A 41 -22.17 0.21 11.66
CA GLU A 41 -23.54 0.65 11.36
C GLU A 41 -24.28 -0.33 10.43
N PHE A 42 -23.55 -1.08 9.64
CA PHE A 42 -24.10 -1.95 8.58
C PHE A 42 -24.01 -3.44 8.92
N ARG A 43 -23.13 -3.83 9.84
CA ARG A 43 -22.83 -5.25 10.14
C ARG A 43 -24.02 -6.08 10.61
N ALA A 44 -25.05 -5.44 11.15
CA ALA A 44 -26.26 -6.10 11.67
C ALA A 44 -27.42 -6.13 10.67
N LEU A 45 -27.33 -5.45 9.53
CA LEU A 45 -28.39 -5.39 8.52
C LEU A 45 -28.60 -6.76 7.89
N THR A 46 -29.87 -7.16 7.75
CA THR A 46 -30.21 -8.30 6.89
C THR A 46 -29.87 -7.99 5.43
N PRO A 47 -29.73 -8.99 4.54
CA PRO A 47 -29.55 -8.72 3.11
C PRO A 47 -30.62 -7.80 2.52
N GLY A 48 -31.92 -8.01 2.87
CA GLY A 48 -33.01 -7.16 2.42
C GLY A 48 -32.91 -5.72 2.96
N ASP A 49 -32.58 -5.56 4.25
CA ASP A 49 -32.36 -4.23 4.85
C ASP A 49 -31.18 -3.51 4.21
N PHE A 50 -30.09 -4.21 3.89
CA PHE A 50 -28.96 -3.60 3.20
C PHE A 50 -29.36 -3.08 1.81
N VAL A 51 -30.06 -3.87 1.03
CA VAL A 51 -30.54 -3.44 -0.28
C VAL A 51 -31.47 -2.23 -0.15
N GLN A 52 -32.46 -2.29 0.75
CA GLN A 52 -33.45 -1.21 0.87
C GLN A 52 -32.81 0.06 1.44
N LYS A 53 -32.19 -0.02 2.63
CA LYS A 53 -31.73 1.16 3.38
C LYS A 53 -30.48 1.78 2.78
N VAL A 54 -29.55 0.94 2.26
CA VAL A 54 -28.28 1.41 1.75
C VAL A 54 -28.36 1.68 0.25
N LEU A 55 -28.72 0.67 -0.55
CA LEU A 55 -28.64 0.81 -2.00
C LEU A 55 -29.78 1.68 -2.56
N VAL A 56 -30.99 1.54 -2.01
CA VAL A 56 -32.16 2.32 -2.48
C VAL A 56 -32.23 3.69 -1.78
N ASP A 57 -32.38 3.68 -0.45
CA ASP A 57 -32.74 4.89 0.29
C ASP A 57 -31.57 5.89 0.38
N CYS A 58 -30.32 5.40 0.60
CA CYS A 58 -29.14 6.27 0.67
C CYS A 58 -28.57 6.59 -0.72
N PHE A 59 -28.36 5.58 -1.57
CA PHE A 59 -27.65 5.79 -2.84
C PHE A 59 -28.56 5.96 -4.06
N ASN A 60 -29.86 5.66 -3.96
CA ASN A 60 -30.77 5.64 -5.10
C ASN A 60 -30.14 4.84 -6.28
N ALA A 61 -29.53 3.72 -5.98
CA ALA A 61 -28.72 2.94 -6.92
C ALA A 61 -29.57 2.48 -8.12
N LYS A 62 -29.02 2.59 -9.32
CA LYS A 62 -29.64 2.11 -10.57
C LYS A 62 -28.86 0.92 -11.14
N GLN A 63 -27.54 0.91 -10.94
CA GLN A 63 -26.63 -0.13 -11.40
C GLN A 63 -25.64 -0.45 -10.28
N LEU A 64 -25.36 -1.72 -10.09
CA LEU A 64 -24.38 -2.22 -9.12
C LEU A 64 -23.30 -3.02 -9.83
N PHE A 65 -22.06 -2.82 -9.42
CA PHE A 65 -20.91 -3.58 -9.87
C PHE A 65 -20.22 -4.20 -8.66
N CYS A 66 -20.04 -5.51 -8.64
CA CYS A 66 -19.36 -6.21 -7.55
C CYS A 66 -18.58 -7.42 -8.07
N GLY A 67 -17.59 -7.86 -7.30
CA GLY A 67 -16.87 -9.10 -7.60
C GLY A 67 -17.77 -10.34 -7.45
N ASP A 68 -17.38 -11.42 -8.10
CA ASP A 68 -18.11 -12.71 -8.03
C ASP A 68 -18.10 -13.35 -6.64
N ASN A 69 -17.17 -12.92 -5.77
CA ASN A 69 -17.05 -13.33 -4.37
C ASN A 69 -17.71 -12.36 -3.37
N PHE A 70 -18.50 -11.40 -3.86
CA PHE A 70 -19.13 -10.39 -2.99
C PHE A 70 -20.15 -11.04 -2.05
N THR A 71 -20.04 -10.69 -0.77
CA THR A 71 -20.99 -11.07 0.27
C THR A 71 -21.41 -9.83 1.07
N PHE A 72 -22.65 -9.82 1.57
CA PHE A 72 -23.23 -8.71 2.30
C PHE A 72 -24.26 -9.17 3.33
N GLY A 73 -24.73 -8.22 4.13
CA GLY A 73 -25.68 -8.51 5.21
C GLY A 73 -25.03 -9.20 6.41
N ALA A 74 -25.79 -9.31 7.50
CA ALA A 74 -25.32 -9.90 8.74
C ALA A 74 -24.75 -11.30 8.54
N ARG A 75 -23.54 -11.52 9.04
CA ARG A 75 -22.78 -12.79 8.91
C ARG A 75 -22.56 -13.23 7.46
N ALA A 76 -22.48 -12.30 6.52
CA ALA A 76 -22.34 -12.58 5.09
C ALA A 76 -23.46 -13.48 4.53
N ALA A 77 -24.71 -13.28 5.00
CA ALA A 77 -25.85 -14.12 4.62
C ALA A 77 -26.30 -13.91 3.17
N GLY A 78 -25.98 -12.77 2.54
CA GLY A 78 -26.24 -12.49 1.13
C GLY A 78 -25.00 -12.75 0.27
N ASN A 79 -25.20 -13.32 -0.90
CA ASN A 79 -24.21 -13.49 -1.97
C ASN A 79 -24.69 -12.78 -3.24
N VAL A 80 -23.98 -12.95 -4.36
CA VAL A 80 -24.31 -12.28 -5.63
C VAL A 80 -25.66 -12.70 -6.22
N GLU A 81 -26.09 -13.95 -6.04
CA GLU A 81 -27.40 -14.45 -6.45
C GLU A 81 -28.51 -13.79 -5.63
N CYS A 82 -28.37 -13.78 -4.31
CA CYS A 82 -29.28 -13.08 -3.41
C CYS A 82 -29.37 -11.58 -3.74
N LEU A 83 -28.24 -10.94 -4.10
CA LEU A 83 -28.24 -9.54 -4.52
C LEU A 83 -29.07 -9.33 -5.78
N ARG A 84 -28.93 -10.20 -6.78
CA ARG A 84 -29.74 -10.14 -8.01
C ARG A 84 -31.24 -10.31 -7.75
N GLU A 85 -31.59 -11.30 -6.93
CA GLU A 85 -32.99 -11.59 -6.57
C GLU A 85 -33.66 -10.40 -5.85
N LEU A 86 -32.94 -9.77 -4.91
CA LEU A 86 -33.43 -8.60 -4.16
C LEU A 86 -33.51 -7.34 -5.01
N CYS A 87 -32.59 -7.16 -5.95
CA CYS A 87 -32.51 -5.96 -6.80
C CYS A 87 -33.46 -6.01 -8.01
N ALA A 88 -33.75 -7.18 -8.54
CA ALA A 88 -34.59 -7.33 -9.75
C ALA A 88 -35.98 -6.66 -9.64
N PRO A 89 -36.79 -6.86 -8.57
CA PRO A 89 -38.07 -6.20 -8.43
C PRO A 89 -37.99 -4.69 -8.26
N LEU A 90 -36.81 -4.17 -7.90
CA LEU A 90 -36.55 -2.74 -7.71
C LEU A 90 -36.01 -2.05 -8.99
N GLY A 91 -35.84 -2.82 -10.07
CA GLY A 91 -35.31 -2.32 -11.33
C GLY A 91 -33.82 -1.94 -11.27
N ILE A 92 -33.06 -2.48 -10.30
CA ILE A 92 -31.64 -2.23 -10.13
C ILE A 92 -30.83 -3.29 -10.89
N GLY A 93 -29.99 -2.86 -11.85
CA GLY A 93 -29.10 -3.77 -12.59
C GLY A 93 -27.93 -4.24 -11.71
N VAL A 94 -27.59 -5.53 -11.79
CA VAL A 94 -26.45 -6.11 -11.03
C VAL A 94 -25.44 -6.74 -11.98
N HIS A 95 -24.25 -6.17 -12.01
CA HIS A 95 -23.14 -6.61 -12.87
C HIS A 95 -22.06 -7.28 -12.02
N ILE A 96 -21.82 -8.56 -12.30
CA ILE A 96 -20.79 -9.33 -11.61
C ILE A 96 -19.49 -9.25 -12.40
N VAL A 97 -18.44 -8.74 -11.76
CA VAL A 97 -17.11 -8.60 -12.34
C VAL A 97 -16.26 -9.79 -11.90
N PRO A 98 -15.73 -10.58 -12.85
CA PRO A 98 -14.83 -11.68 -12.51
C PRO A 98 -13.59 -11.17 -11.78
N MET A 99 -13.12 -11.93 -10.78
CA MET A 99 -11.90 -11.60 -10.05
C MET A 99 -10.68 -11.67 -10.97
N ALA A 100 -9.83 -10.64 -10.90
CA ALA A 100 -8.57 -10.62 -11.63
C ALA A 100 -7.68 -11.81 -11.23
N GLN A 101 -6.90 -12.31 -12.19
CA GLN A 101 -6.00 -13.45 -12.00
C GLN A 101 -4.55 -13.02 -12.20
N TYR A 102 -3.65 -13.58 -11.41
CA TYR A 102 -2.20 -13.46 -11.57
C TYR A 102 -1.54 -14.80 -11.25
N GLY A 103 -0.73 -15.32 -12.18
CA GLY A 103 -0.12 -16.63 -12.04
C GLY A 103 -1.13 -17.78 -11.89
N GLY A 104 -2.29 -17.69 -12.56
CA GLY A 104 -3.37 -18.70 -12.50
C GLY A 104 -4.15 -18.73 -11.19
N GLN A 105 -3.98 -17.75 -10.32
CA GLN A 105 -4.68 -17.62 -9.04
C GLN A 105 -5.33 -16.24 -8.89
N THR A 106 -6.47 -16.20 -8.20
CA THR A 106 -7.21 -14.96 -7.94
C THR A 106 -6.35 -13.94 -7.20
N VAL A 107 -6.35 -12.70 -7.68
CA VAL A 107 -5.73 -11.56 -6.99
C VAL A 107 -6.55 -11.22 -5.74
N SER A 108 -5.87 -11.09 -4.61
CA SER A 108 -6.50 -10.70 -3.35
C SER A 108 -5.56 -9.91 -2.46
N SER A 109 -6.10 -9.10 -1.56
CA SER A 109 -5.31 -8.38 -0.57
C SER A 109 -4.45 -9.29 0.30
N THR A 110 -4.91 -10.51 0.59
CA THR A 110 -4.14 -11.51 1.33
C THR A 110 -2.88 -11.94 0.57
N ARG A 111 -3.00 -12.21 -0.73
CA ARG A 111 -1.85 -12.58 -1.57
C ARG A 111 -0.88 -11.42 -1.75
N ILE A 112 -1.39 -10.21 -1.91
CA ILE A 112 -0.56 -9.01 -2.03
C ILE A 112 0.24 -8.79 -0.74
N ARG A 113 -0.39 -8.94 0.44
CA ARG A 113 0.32 -8.83 1.73
C ARG A 113 1.41 -9.88 1.85
N ALA A 114 1.11 -11.13 1.57
CA ALA A 114 2.09 -12.21 1.60
C ALA A 114 3.27 -11.92 0.66
N ALA A 115 3.01 -11.44 -0.56
CA ALA A 115 4.06 -11.09 -1.51
C ALA A 115 4.97 -9.96 -0.99
N LEU A 116 4.39 -8.92 -0.38
CA LEU A 116 5.14 -7.80 0.23
C LEU A 116 5.95 -8.25 1.46
N GLU A 117 5.36 -9.09 2.32
CA GLU A 117 6.00 -9.62 3.53
C GLU A 117 7.14 -10.60 3.20
N GLU A 118 7.07 -11.29 2.07
CA GLU A 118 8.09 -12.23 1.57
C GLU A 118 9.13 -11.57 0.66
N GLY A 119 9.03 -10.28 0.38
CA GLY A 119 9.95 -9.56 -0.52
C GLY A 119 9.73 -9.82 -2.01
N ARG A 120 8.61 -10.47 -2.39
CA ARG A 120 8.22 -10.69 -3.80
C ARG A 120 7.53 -9.44 -4.37
N LEU A 121 8.32 -8.36 -4.47
CA LEU A 121 7.82 -7.05 -4.83
C LEU A 121 7.26 -7.01 -6.26
N ASP A 122 7.89 -7.72 -7.20
CA ASP A 122 7.43 -7.81 -8.58
C ASP A 122 6.03 -8.45 -8.68
N ASP A 123 5.78 -9.52 -7.90
CA ASP A 123 4.45 -10.15 -7.82
C ASP A 123 3.42 -9.21 -7.18
N ALA A 124 3.81 -8.52 -6.12
CA ALA A 124 2.93 -7.56 -5.45
C ALA A 124 2.54 -6.41 -6.39
N ASN A 125 3.50 -5.84 -7.10
CA ASN A 125 3.30 -4.77 -8.08
C ASN A 125 2.42 -5.21 -9.25
N ALA A 126 2.66 -6.42 -9.77
CA ALA A 126 1.81 -7.00 -10.83
C ALA A 126 0.35 -7.19 -10.36
N MET A 127 0.14 -7.70 -9.15
CA MET A 127 -1.20 -7.84 -8.56
C MET A 127 -1.85 -6.50 -8.22
N LEU A 128 -1.07 -5.50 -7.83
CA LEU A 128 -1.55 -4.14 -7.58
C LEU A 128 -1.86 -3.36 -8.88
N GLY A 129 -1.27 -3.76 -10.01
CA GLY A 129 -1.33 -3.05 -11.29
C GLY A 129 -0.49 -1.76 -11.33
N LYS A 130 0.30 -1.49 -10.30
CA LYS A 130 1.28 -0.41 -10.20
C LYS A 130 2.23 -0.66 -9.01
N PRO A 131 3.36 0.09 -8.92
CA PRO A 131 4.28 -0.07 -7.81
C PRO A 131 3.59 0.10 -6.45
N TYR A 132 3.99 -0.72 -5.48
CA TYR A 132 3.68 -0.49 -4.07
C TYR A 132 4.32 0.83 -3.64
N ALA A 133 3.61 1.64 -2.88
CA ALA A 133 4.09 2.95 -2.50
C ALA A 133 3.76 3.31 -1.05
N ILE A 134 4.55 4.23 -0.50
CA ILE A 134 4.29 4.87 0.79
C ILE A 134 4.29 6.40 0.63
N ASP A 135 3.51 7.09 1.46
CA ASP A 135 3.30 8.53 1.45
C ASP A 135 3.31 9.11 2.88
N TRP A 136 4.20 8.57 3.73
CA TRP A 136 4.31 9.01 5.12
C TRP A 136 5.11 10.30 5.24
N ALA A 137 4.86 11.07 6.30
CA ALA A 137 5.62 12.28 6.56
C ALA A 137 7.12 11.98 6.78
N VAL A 138 7.96 12.78 6.15
CA VAL A 138 9.41 12.72 6.36
C VAL A 138 9.75 13.23 7.75
N THR A 139 10.47 12.44 8.51
CA THR A 139 10.89 12.73 9.87
C THR A 139 12.41 12.84 9.99
N HIS A 140 12.87 13.43 11.09
CA HIS A 140 14.31 13.46 11.39
C HIS A 140 14.82 12.06 11.72
N GLY A 141 15.81 11.60 10.97
CA GLY A 141 16.58 10.40 11.29
C GLY A 141 17.69 10.67 12.31
N LYS A 142 18.48 9.65 12.62
CA LYS A 142 19.64 9.76 13.52
C LYS A 142 20.83 10.57 12.95
N GLY A 143 20.74 11.08 11.72
CA GLY A 143 21.76 11.89 11.06
C GLY A 143 23.04 11.14 10.67
N ILE A 144 23.04 9.81 10.75
CA ILE A 144 24.25 8.99 10.49
C ILE A 144 24.60 9.01 9.00
N GLY A 145 23.61 9.01 8.11
CA GLY A 145 23.82 8.99 6.67
C GLY A 145 24.51 10.24 6.15
N SER A 146 24.06 11.43 6.54
CA SER A 146 24.62 12.71 6.09
C SER A 146 25.97 13.04 6.70
N GLY A 147 26.23 12.60 7.96
CA GLY A 147 27.44 12.97 8.68
C GLY A 147 28.63 12.04 8.44
N LYS A 148 28.43 10.74 8.28
CA LYS A 148 29.50 9.73 8.20
C LYS A 148 29.60 9.00 6.86
N LEU A 149 28.51 8.92 6.12
CA LEU A 149 28.44 8.15 4.87
C LEU A 149 28.40 9.02 3.61
N GLY A 150 28.18 10.33 3.74
CA GLY A 150 27.97 11.22 2.59
C GLY A 150 26.70 10.87 1.78
N THR A 151 25.79 10.07 2.36
CA THR A 151 24.56 9.61 1.74
C THR A 151 23.36 10.16 2.50
N PRO A 152 22.87 11.37 2.20
CA PRO A 152 21.70 11.92 2.87
C PRO A 152 20.49 11.03 2.59
N THR A 153 19.77 10.64 3.63
CA THR A 153 18.57 9.82 3.54
C THR A 153 17.36 10.56 4.08
N ILE A 154 16.21 10.37 3.46
CA ILE A 154 14.91 10.73 4.01
C ILE A 154 14.36 9.53 4.82
N ASN A 155 13.71 9.85 5.94
CA ASN A 155 13.19 8.85 6.86
C ASN A 155 11.67 8.99 6.93
N GLN A 156 10.95 7.93 6.60
CA GLN A 156 9.49 7.85 6.69
C GLN A 156 9.10 6.72 7.64
N ASN A 157 8.45 7.06 8.76
CA ASN A 157 8.05 6.07 9.76
C ASN A 157 6.74 5.39 9.35
N TYR A 158 6.69 4.07 9.47
CA TYR A 158 5.46 3.31 9.23
C TYR A 158 4.47 3.51 10.37
N PRO A 159 3.23 3.94 10.08
CA PRO A 159 2.14 3.92 11.05
C PRO A 159 1.85 2.48 11.50
N ALA A 160 1.33 2.33 12.72
CA ALA A 160 1.06 1.00 13.30
C ALA A 160 0.05 0.17 12.50
N GLU A 161 -0.89 0.85 11.83
CA GLU A 161 -1.91 0.23 10.98
C GLU A 161 -1.44 -0.09 9.57
N ALA A 162 -0.27 0.39 9.16
CA ALA A 162 0.26 0.13 7.83
C ALA A 162 0.87 -1.27 7.73
N LEU A 163 0.77 -1.87 6.55
CA LEU A 163 1.52 -3.06 6.22
C LEU A 163 3.01 -2.78 6.33
N GLN A 164 3.72 -3.65 7.01
CA GLN A 164 5.17 -3.61 7.10
C GLN A 164 5.73 -4.65 6.12
N PRO A 165 6.25 -4.25 4.96
CA PRO A 165 6.80 -5.18 4.00
C PRO A 165 8.09 -5.82 4.52
N CYS A 166 8.61 -6.80 3.76
CA CYS A 166 9.89 -7.43 4.05
C CYS A 166 11.00 -6.40 4.21
N THR A 167 11.86 -6.61 5.21
CA THR A 167 13.04 -5.75 5.41
C THR A 167 14.10 -6.05 4.35
N GLY A 168 14.59 -5.02 3.70
CA GLY A 168 15.55 -5.18 2.62
C GLY A 168 15.91 -3.88 1.91
N VAL A 169 16.71 -4.00 0.88
CA VAL A 169 17.06 -2.92 -0.03
C VAL A 169 16.21 -3.07 -1.30
N SER A 170 15.58 -1.99 -1.73
CA SER A 170 14.75 -1.96 -2.94
C SER A 170 15.08 -0.76 -3.80
N MET A 171 14.88 -0.89 -5.11
CA MET A 171 14.83 0.25 -6.01
C MET A 171 13.50 0.97 -5.84
N ALA A 172 13.56 2.30 -5.70
CA ALA A 172 12.40 3.14 -5.53
C ALA A 172 12.51 4.42 -6.36
N SER A 173 11.39 5.08 -6.61
CA SER A 173 11.33 6.40 -7.25
C SER A 173 10.42 7.35 -6.46
N THR A 174 10.72 8.64 -6.56
CA THR A 174 9.83 9.71 -6.11
C THR A 174 10.01 10.94 -7.01
N ASP A 175 8.92 11.41 -7.56
CA ASP A 175 8.93 12.57 -8.45
C ASP A 175 8.83 13.90 -7.68
N GLU A 176 8.45 13.86 -6.40
CA GLU A 176 8.26 15.06 -5.58
C GLU A 176 9.56 15.59 -4.98
N VAL A 177 10.60 14.74 -4.83
CA VAL A 177 11.85 15.09 -4.13
C VAL A 177 12.99 15.38 -5.11
N SER A 178 13.05 14.68 -6.24
CA SER A 178 14.14 14.82 -7.21
C SER A 178 13.73 14.27 -8.58
N SER A 179 14.29 14.85 -9.64
CA SER A 179 14.25 14.26 -10.98
C SER A 179 15.07 12.96 -11.09
N THR A 180 15.96 12.74 -10.15
CA THR A 180 16.77 11.51 -10.05
C THR A 180 16.00 10.48 -9.25
N ARG A 181 15.85 9.29 -9.78
CA ARG A 181 15.08 8.22 -9.14
C ARG A 181 15.89 7.55 -8.04
N PRO A 182 15.43 7.63 -6.77
CA PRO A 182 16.24 7.20 -5.62
C PRO A 182 16.26 5.69 -5.46
N CYS A 183 17.22 5.21 -4.66
CA CYS A 183 17.21 3.87 -4.09
C CYS A 183 16.58 3.89 -2.70
N GLY A 184 15.63 3.00 -2.43
CA GLY A 184 14.96 2.89 -1.14
C GLY A 184 15.50 1.72 -0.32
N ILE A 185 15.66 1.93 0.99
CA ILE A 185 15.87 0.84 1.96
C ILE A 185 14.53 0.56 2.60
N MET A 186 14.00 -0.65 2.43
CA MET A 186 12.74 -1.06 3.05
C MET A 186 12.90 -1.20 4.58
N PRO A 187 11.78 -1.22 5.32
CA PRO A 187 11.78 -1.09 6.78
C PRO A 187 12.77 -1.98 7.49
N SER A 188 13.59 -1.41 8.34
CA SER A 188 14.42 -2.16 9.27
C SER A 188 13.73 -2.19 10.65
N ARG A 189 13.43 -3.39 11.17
CA ARG A 189 12.99 -3.57 12.55
C ARG A 189 14.13 -3.46 13.56
N ALA A 190 15.37 -3.53 13.09
CA ALA A 190 16.52 -3.39 13.95
C ALA A 190 17.20 -2.05 13.65
N PRO A 191 17.37 -1.16 14.65
CA PRO A 191 18.37 -0.14 14.52
C PRO A 191 19.69 -0.85 14.27
N THR A 192 20.38 -0.47 13.22
CA THR A 192 21.70 -1.00 12.92
C THR A 192 22.70 -0.77 14.06
N VAL A 193 22.32 -0.02 15.10
CA VAL A 193 23.16 0.41 16.23
C VAL A 193 22.50 0.33 17.61
N ASP A 194 21.15 0.20 17.77
CA ASP A 194 20.50 0.20 19.09
C ASP A 194 19.38 -0.82 19.22
N SER A 195 19.45 -1.64 20.28
CA SER A 195 18.56 -2.77 20.59
C SER A 195 17.33 -2.40 21.44
N SER A 196 16.72 -1.24 21.26
CA SER A 196 15.47 -0.92 21.95
C SER A 196 14.29 -1.64 21.29
N ALA A 197 13.62 -2.51 22.03
CA ALA A 197 12.52 -3.37 21.57
C ALA A 197 11.27 -2.63 21.04
N ASN A 198 11.25 -1.30 21.04
CA ASN A 198 10.15 -0.43 20.61
C ASN A 198 10.54 0.57 19.51
N ALA A 199 11.59 0.33 18.74
CA ALA A 199 11.92 1.22 17.64
C ALA A 199 10.83 1.16 16.56
N ALA A 200 10.29 2.33 16.17
CA ALA A 200 9.38 2.46 15.05
C ALA A 200 10.06 1.90 13.78
N VAL A 201 9.28 1.18 12.98
CA VAL A 201 9.77 0.71 11.68
C VAL A 201 9.89 1.93 10.77
N THR A 202 11.06 2.13 10.18
CA THR A 202 11.38 3.29 9.36
C THR A 202 11.81 2.85 7.97
N CYS A 203 11.30 3.50 6.95
CA CYS A 203 11.84 3.44 5.60
C CYS A 203 12.90 4.54 5.46
N GLU A 204 14.13 4.15 5.21
CA GLU A 204 15.24 5.05 4.92
C GLU A 204 15.52 5.05 3.43
N THR A 205 15.35 6.19 2.77
CA THR A 205 15.52 6.31 1.32
C THR A 205 16.70 7.22 1.01
N PHE A 206 17.70 6.69 0.34
CA PHE A 206 18.80 7.49 -0.23
C PHE A 206 18.34 8.11 -1.55
N VAL A 207 18.47 9.43 -1.66
CA VAL A 207 18.13 10.20 -2.87
C VAL A 207 19.42 10.79 -3.43
N PRO A 208 20.02 10.20 -4.48
CA PRO A 208 21.24 10.70 -5.08
C PRO A 208 21.10 12.15 -5.54
N ASP A 209 22.14 12.94 -5.32
CA ASP A 209 22.25 14.32 -5.81
C ASP A 209 21.16 15.30 -5.32
N TYR A 210 20.32 14.88 -4.35
CA TYR A 210 19.32 15.75 -3.77
C TYR A 210 19.92 16.72 -2.75
N VAL A 211 19.64 17.99 -2.94
CA VAL A 211 19.98 19.07 -2.01
C VAL A 211 18.72 19.85 -1.69
N GLY A 212 18.17 19.67 -0.50
CA GLY A 212 16.95 20.36 -0.09
C GLY A 212 16.46 19.95 1.28
N ASN A 213 15.33 20.50 1.69
CA ASN A 213 14.65 20.18 2.93
C ASN A 213 13.24 19.64 2.63
N VAL A 214 13.00 18.39 3.01
CA VAL A 214 11.72 17.70 2.82
C VAL A 214 11.05 17.30 4.13
N TYR A 215 11.55 17.77 5.26
CA TYR A 215 10.94 17.45 6.55
C TYR A 215 9.51 17.93 6.63
N GLY A 216 8.63 17.05 7.12
CA GLY A 216 7.21 17.28 7.23
C GLY A 216 6.42 17.14 5.91
N GLN A 217 7.10 17.02 4.77
CA GLN A 217 6.46 16.69 3.51
C GLN A 217 6.10 15.20 3.46
N THR A 218 5.19 14.81 2.58
CA THR A 218 4.70 13.45 2.40
C THR A 218 4.95 12.94 0.97
N PRO A 219 6.22 12.89 0.51
CA PRO A 219 6.53 12.44 -0.84
C PRO A 219 6.03 11.01 -1.06
N LEU A 220 5.45 10.76 -2.22
CA LEU A 220 5.10 9.41 -2.64
C LEU A 220 6.38 8.69 -3.04
N LEU A 221 6.70 7.61 -2.33
CA LEU A 221 7.84 6.75 -2.62
C LEU A 221 7.31 5.43 -3.21
N GLU A 222 7.61 5.19 -4.47
CA GLU A 222 7.21 3.98 -5.21
C GLU A 222 8.33 2.95 -5.24
N PHE A 223 8.02 1.71 -4.83
CA PHE A 223 8.98 0.60 -4.79
C PHE A 223 8.84 -0.26 -6.06
N HIS A 224 9.91 -0.37 -6.82
CA HIS A 224 9.91 -1.03 -8.12
C HIS A 224 10.48 -2.45 -8.07
N LYS A 225 11.59 -2.66 -7.36
CA LYS A 225 12.25 -3.96 -7.32
C LYS A 225 12.96 -4.20 -5.98
N TYR A 226 12.80 -5.39 -5.42
CA TYR A 226 13.54 -5.84 -4.26
C TYR A 226 14.93 -6.35 -4.69
N LEU A 227 15.99 -5.85 -4.06
CA LEU A 227 17.36 -6.19 -4.41
C LEU A 227 17.94 -7.27 -3.49
N CYS A 228 17.92 -7.02 -2.18
CA CYS A 228 18.50 -7.95 -1.23
C CYS A 228 17.97 -7.73 0.20
N PRO A 229 18.02 -8.75 1.07
CA PRO A 229 17.67 -8.60 2.49
C PRO A 229 18.70 -7.70 3.22
N VAL A 230 18.21 -6.99 4.25
CA VAL A 230 19.11 -6.31 5.20
C VAL A 230 19.90 -7.36 5.96
N ARG A 231 21.21 -7.20 6.04
CA ARG A 231 22.13 -8.01 6.82
C ARG A 231 22.91 -7.13 7.81
N LYS A 232 23.51 -7.74 8.82
CA LYS A 232 24.48 -7.03 9.66
C LYS A 232 25.72 -6.72 8.83
N PHE A 233 26.14 -5.45 8.85
CA PHE A 233 27.35 -4.99 8.20
C PHE A 233 28.50 -5.00 9.20
N ASN A 234 29.69 -5.39 8.74
CA ASN A 234 30.89 -5.43 9.56
C ASN A 234 31.56 -4.04 9.66
N SER A 235 31.22 -3.14 8.73
CA SER A 235 31.72 -1.77 8.71
C SER A 235 30.72 -0.80 8.07
N MET A 236 30.89 0.48 8.33
CA MET A 236 30.13 1.54 7.65
C MET A 236 30.45 1.62 6.17
N ASP A 237 31.68 1.28 5.76
CA ASP A 237 32.10 1.28 4.36
C ASP A 237 31.37 0.19 3.56
N GLU A 238 31.14 -0.99 4.16
CA GLU A 238 30.34 -2.05 3.53
C GLU A 238 28.89 -1.61 3.29
N LEU A 239 28.29 -0.91 4.26
CA LEU A 239 26.96 -0.33 4.11
C LEU A 239 26.92 0.75 3.01
N ALA A 240 27.90 1.66 3.00
CA ALA A 240 28.00 2.69 1.99
C ALA A 240 28.15 2.11 0.58
N ALA A 241 29.00 1.08 0.42
CA ALA A 241 29.19 0.39 -0.85
C ALA A 241 27.88 -0.25 -1.36
N LEU A 242 27.09 -0.87 -0.48
CA LEU A 242 25.79 -1.43 -0.86
C LEU A 242 24.80 -0.35 -1.30
N ILE A 243 24.74 0.77 -0.58
CA ILE A 243 23.85 1.90 -0.92
C ILE A 243 24.23 2.49 -2.28
N HIS A 244 25.51 2.71 -2.54
CA HIS A 244 25.98 3.21 -3.83
C HIS A 244 25.70 2.21 -4.98
N HIS A 245 25.97 0.93 -4.76
CA HIS A 245 25.69 -0.11 -5.76
C HIS A 245 24.19 -0.15 -6.09
N ALA A 246 23.33 -0.15 -5.09
CA ALA A 246 21.88 -0.13 -5.27
C ALA A 246 21.39 1.16 -5.98
N ALA A 247 22.03 2.31 -5.72
CA ALA A 247 21.73 3.55 -6.43
C ALA A 247 22.10 3.49 -7.91
N GLU A 248 23.27 2.91 -8.26
CA GLU A 248 23.67 2.74 -9.67
C GLU A 248 22.77 1.72 -10.40
N GLU A 249 22.41 0.60 -9.77
CA GLU A 249 21.43 -0.33 -10.34
C GLU A 249 20.07 0.35 -10.56
N SER A 250 19.64 1.20 -9.62
CA SER A 250 18.40 1.97 -9.73
C SER A 250 18.46 2.95 -10.91
N LYS A 251 19.55 3.69 -11.07
CA LYS A 251 19.74 4.58 -12.23
C LYS A 251 19.68 3.83 -13.56
N ALA A 252 20.36 2.68 -13.64
CA ALA A 252 20.37 1.84 -14.85
C ALA A 252 18.95 1.29 -15.15
N TYR A 253 18.24 0.81 -14.12
CA TYR A 253 16.88 0.30 -14.27
C TYR A 253 15.93 1.36 -14.84
N PHE A 254 15.94 2.57 -14.33
CA PHE A 254 15.05 3.62 -14.80
C PHE A 254 15.47 4.21 -16.14
N ALA A 255 16.77 4.24 -16.46
CA ALA A 255 17.25 4.64 -17.78
C ALA A 255 16.81 3.68 -18.89
N ALA A 256 16.62 2.40 -18.57
CA ALA A 256 16.16 1.39 -19.55
C ALA A 256 14.65 1.43 -19.83
N GLN A 257 13.86 2.22 -19.06
CA GLN A 257 12.41 2.36 -19.20
C GLN A 257 11.99 3.57 -20.05
N HIS A 258 12.95 4.42 -20.43
CA HIS A 258 12.80 5.58 -21.33
C HIS A 258 13.52 5.36 -22.65
#